data_488f71c04417522754f19b3c2b301471
#
_entry.id   488f71c04417522754f19b3c2b301471
#
_cell.length_a   1.000
_cell.length_b   1.000
_cell.length_c   1.000
_cell.angle_alpha   90.00
_cell.angle_beta   90.00
_cell.angle_gamma   90.00
#
_symmetry.space_group_name_H-M   'P 1'
#
loop_
_entity.id
_entity.type
_entity.pdbx_description
1 polymer ?
#
loop_
_entity_poly.entity_id
_entity_poly.type
_entity_poly.pdbx_seq_one_letter_code
_entity_poly.pdbx_strand_id
1 'polypeptide(L)'
;MEANWKPLEKVLGKARCAGFMFMGRVNGINLYKHGISRSYLNLDDDGNCYVKGERGCHRQADLDQELAKLEKCLKGLQATLETPYDESFIARKREVLRQEGISLLTVHVEPDEATIH
;
A
#
# COMPACT_ATOMS: atom_id res chain seq x y z
N MET A 1 7.65 16.11 9.20
CA MET A 1 7.16 15.10 10.14
C MET A 1 7.98 13.83 9.95
N GLU A 2 8.45 13.26 11.03
CA GLU A 2 9.16 12.01 10.96
C GLU A 2 8.19 10.85 10.77
N ALA A 3 8.58 9.88 9.97
CA ALA A 3 7.78 8.69 9.77
C ALA A 3 7.74 7.85 11.04
N ASN A 4 6.55 7.39 11.40
CA ASN A 4 6.37 6.49 12.53
C ASN A 4 6.14 5.08 12.00
N TRP A 5 7.18 4.25 12.07
CA TRP A 5 7.13 2.88 11.55
C TRP A 5 6.73 1.84 12.60
N LYS A 6 6.65 2.25 13.88
CA LYS A 6 6.39 1.31 14.97
C LYS A 6 5.08 0.53 14.82
N PRO A 7 3.95 1.16 14.50
CA PRO A 7 2.71 0.40 14.32
C PRO A 7 2.81 -0.64 13.21
N LEU A 8 3.43 -0.27 12.08
CA LEU A 8 3.57 -1.19 10.96
C LEU A 8 4.51 -2.34 11.30
N GLU A 9 5.61 -2.04 11.98
CA GLU A 9 6.54 -3.08 12.42
C GLU A 9 5.88 -4.06 13.39
N LYS A 10 5.04 -3.54 14.27
CA LYS A 10 4.31 -4.36 15.23
C LYS A 10 3.38 -5.36 14.54
N VAL A 11 2.73 -4.93 13.48
CA VAL A 11 1.74 -5.74 12.76
C VAL A 11 2.40 -6.69 11.76
N LEU A 12 3.41 -6.24 11.03
CA LEU A 12 3.99 -6.99 9.93
C LEU A 12 5.41 -7.49 10.17
N GLY A 13 6.13 -6.88 11.11
CA GLY A 13 7.55 -7.12 11.26
C GLY A 13 8.37 -6.22 10.34
N LYS A 14 9.64 -6.03 10.69
CA LYS A 14 10.51 -5.08 10.00
C LYS A 14 10.71 -5.40 8.51
N ALA A 15 10.87 -6.67 8.20
CA ALA A 15 11.16 -7.09 6.83
C ALA A 15 10.05 -6.68 5.86
N ARG A 16 8.81 -6.77 6.30
CA ARG A 16 7.67 -6.46 5.44
C ARG A 16 7.41 -4.97 5.29
N CYS A 17 8.04 -4.14 6.12
CA CYS A 17 7.89 -2.69 6.01
C CYS A 17 8.65 -2.10 4.82
N ALA A 18 9.61 -2.84 4.26
CA ALA A 18 10.48 -2.33 3.20
C ALA A 18 9.74 -1.91 1.94
N GLY A 19 8.56 -2.48 1.69
CA GLY A 19 7.77 -2.13 0.52
C GLY A 19 6.80 -0.97 0.73
N PHE A 20 6.75 -0.40 1.93
CA PHE A 20 5.79 0.65 2.26
C PHE A 20 6.43 2.04 2.30
N MET A 21 5.62 3.03 2.02
CA MET A 21 5.98 4.44 2.16
C MET A 21 5.09 5.06 3.24
N PHE A 22 5.69 5.91 4.09
CA PHE A 22 4.91 6.64 5.07
C PHE A 22 4.29 7.87 4.42
N MET A 23 2.96 7.94 4.43
CA MET A 23 2.24 8.99 3.71
C MET A 23 1.71 10.10 4.62
N GLY A 24 1.91 9.96 5.93
CA GLY A 24 1.48 11.00 6.87
C GLY A 24 0.66 10.43 8.02
N ARG A 25 0.14 11.35 8.84
CA ARG A 25 -0.66 10.98 10.01
C ARG A 25 -1.88 11.89 10.07
N VAL A 26 -3.06 11.31 10.20
CA VAL A 26 -4.32 12.05 10.27
C VAL A 26 -5.14 11.52 11.44
N ASN A 27 -5.45 12.39 12.38
CA ASN A 27 -6.28 12.04 13.55
C ASN A 27 -5.79 10.81 14.29
N GLY A 28 -4.48 10.71 14.47
CA GLY A 28 -3.87 9.58 15.18
C GLY A 28 -3.70 8.33 14.36
N ILE A 29 -4.05 8.35 13.09
CA ILE A 29 -3.94 7.21 12.18
C ILE A 29 -2.74 7.44 11.27
N ASN A 30 -1.81 6.49 11.28
CA ASN A 30 -0.62 6.53 10.43
C ASN A 30 -0.94 5.91 9.10
N LEU A 31 -0.63 6.60 8.02
CA LEU A 31 -0.97 6.17 6.65
C LEU A 31 0.26 5.56 6.00
N TYR A 32 0.18 4.29 5.65
CA TYR A 32 1.25 3.59 4.95
C TYR A 32 0.73 3.13 3.59
N LYS A 33 1.49 3.40 2.54
CA LYS A 33 1.12 3.01 1.19
C LYS A 33 2.13 2.01 0.66
N HIS A 34 1.64 0.87 0.18
CA HIS A 34 2.53 -0.10 -0.43
C HIS A 34 2.93 0.37 -1.82
N GLY A 35 4.24 0.43 -2.07
CA GLY A 35 4.77 1.04 -3.29
C GLY A 35 4.39 0.30 -4.56
N ILE A 36 4.29 -1.02 -4.50
CA ILE A 36 3.99 -1.84 -5.67
C ILE A 36 2.50 -1.91 -5.95
N SER A 37 1.71 -2.27 -4.93
CA SER A 37 0.26 -2.43 -5.07
C SER A 37 -0.48 -1.10 -5.07
N ARG A 38 0.14 -0.06 -4.53
CA ARG A 38 -0.45 1.27 -4.34
C ARG A 38 -1.61 1.26 -3.35
N SER A 39 -1.76 0.19 -2.61
CA SER A 39 -2.79 0.05 -1.59
C SER A 39 -2.33 0.64 -0.27
N TYR A 40 -3.28 1.17 0.49
CA TYR A 40 -2.99 1.74 1.81
C TYR A 40 -3.26 0.73 2.90
N LEU A 41 -2.42 0.77 3.92
CA LEU A 41 -2.66 0.12 5.20
C LEU A 41 -2.55 1.22 6.25
N ASN A 42 -3.64 1.52 6.93
CA ASN A 42 -3.70 2.65 7.87
C ASN A 42 -3.85 2.11 9.28
N LEU A 43 -2.94 2.49 10.16
CA LEU A 43 -2.88 1.93 11.51
C LEU A 43 -2.76 3.06 12.54
N ASP A 44 -3.49 2.93 13.66
CA ASP A 44 -3.21 3.81 14.79
C ASP A 44 -1.98 3.31 15.55
N ASP A 45 -1.62 3.99 16.62
CA ASP A 45 -0.40 3.63 17.35
C ASP A 45 -0.50 2.28 18.04
N ASP A 46 -1.70 1.77 18.25
CA ASP A 46 -1.92 0.46 18.87
C ASP A 46 -1.98 -0.66 17.84
N GLY A 47 -1.95 -0.34 16.57
CA GLY A 47 -2.00 -1.33 15.50
C GLY A 47 -3.41 -1.66 15.00
N ASN A 48 -4.42 -0.91 15.44
CA ASN A 48 -5.76 -1.06 14.90
C ASN A 48 -5.82 -0.53 13.48
N CYS A 49 -6.52 -1.25 12.61
CA CYS A 49 -6.57 -0.96 11.19
C CYS A 49 -7.79 -0.10 10.84
N TYR A 50 -7.61 0.81 9.90
CA TYR A 50 -8.67 1.70 9.45
C TYR A 50 -8.68 1.77 7.93
N VAL A 51 -9.88 1.97 7.36
CA VAL A 51 -10.02 2.22 5.94
C VAL A 51 -10.70 3.57 5.74
N LYS A 52 -10.37 4.22 4.64
CA LYS A 52 -10.98 5.49 4.28
C LYS A 52 -12.38 5.23 3.75
N GLY A 53 -13.38 5.74 4.47
CA GLY A 53 -14.76 5.61 4.08
C GLY A 53 -15.21 6.79 3.22
N GLU A 54 -16.52 6.91 3.05
CA GLU A 54 -17.11 8.03 2.35
C GLU A 54 -16.74 9.35 3.01
N ARG A 55 -16.61 10.40 2.19
CA ARG A 55 -16.26 11.74 2.64
C ARG A 55 -14.90 11.84 3.32
N GLY A 56 -14.03 10.86 3.09
CA GLY A 56 -12.69 10.88 3.62
C GLY A 56 -12.55 10.53 5.09
N CYS A 57 -13.63 10.17 5.77
CA CYS A 57 -13.56 9.75 7.16
C CYS A 57 -13.03 8.32 7.25
N HIS A 58 -12.19 8.07 8.25
CA HIS A 58 -11.69 6.73 8.48
C HIS A 58 -12.65 5.95 9.37
N ARG A 59 -12.80 4.67 9.10
CA ARG A 59 -13.55 3.75 9.95
C ARG A 59 -12.70 2.53 10.25
N GLN A 60 -12.92 1.95 11.42
CA GLN A 60 -12.17 0.78 11.83
C GLN A 60 -12.48 -0.40 10.91
N ALA A 61 -11.45 -1.17 10.58
CA ALA A 61 -11.56 -2.31 9.68
C ALA A 61 -10.82 -3.50 10.28
N ASP A 62 -11.11 -4.69 9.74
CA ASP A 62 -10.42 -5.90 10.16
C ASP A 62 -9.06 -5.96 9.50
N LEU A 63 -8.01 -5.99 10.31
CA LEU A 63 -6.63 -6.03 9.81
C LEU A 63 -6.38 -7.25 8.92
N ASP A 64 -6.84 -8.42 9.32
CA ASP A 64 -6.61 -9.63 8.56
C ASP A 64 -7.26 -9.57 7.19
N GLN A 65 -8.46 -8.99 7.11
CA GLN A 65 -9.13 -8.82 5.83
C GLN A 65 -8.39 -7.83 4.93
N GLU A 66 -7.90 -6.73 5.51
CA GLU A 66 -7.15 -5.74 4.73
C GLU A 66 -5.83 -6.30 4.24
N LEU A 67 -5.15 -7.10 5.07
CA LEU A 67 -3.92 -7.77 4.66
C LEU A 67 -4.19 -8.79 3.55
N ALA A 68 -5.28 -9.54 3.64
CA ALA A 68 -5.63 -10.50 2.61
C ALA A 68 -5.88 -9.83 1.26
N LYS A 69 -6.56 -8.68 1.27
CA LYS A 69 -6.77 -7.90 0.05
C LYS A 69 -5.47 -7.42 -0.56
N LEU A 70 -4.57 -6.94 0.29
CA LEU A 70 -3.26 -6.46 -0.14
C LEU A 70 -2.45 -7.60 -0.75
N GLU A 71 -2.40 -8.74 -0.08
CA GLU A 71 -1.66 -9.89 -0.57
C GLU A 71 -2.22 -10.43 -1.88
N LYS A 72 -3.54 -10.43 -2.01
CA LYS A 72 -4.18 -10.84 -3.27
C LYS A 72 -3.78 -9.92 -4.42
N CYS A 73 -3.75 -8.62 -4.16
CA CYS A 73 -3.33 -7.64 -5.16
C CYS A 73 -1.88 -7.87 -5.56
N LEU A 74 -0.99 -8.07 -4.57
CA LEU A 74 0.42 -8.33 -4.83
C LEU A 74 0.64 -9.61 -5.60
N LYS A 75 -0.11 -10.65 -5.29
CA LYS A 75 0.00 -11.91 -6.01
C LYS A 75 -0.35 -11.74 -7.49
N GLY A 76 -1.38 -10.96 -7.78
CA GLY A 76 -1.73 -10.63 -9.16
C GLY A 76 -0.62 -9.87 -9.87
N LEU A 77 0.23 -9.16 -9.13
CA LEU A 77 1.39 -8.45 -9.68
C LEU A 77 2.68 -9.26 -9.57
N GLN A 78 2.60 -10.52 -9.18
CA GLN A 78 3.74 -11.42 -9.00
C GLN A 78 4.72 -10.87 -7.97
N ALA A 79 4.19 -10.34 -6.86
CA ALA A 79 4.97 -9.75 -5.78
C ALA A 79 4.44 -10.22 -4.43
N THR A 80 5.21 -9.99 -3.37
CA THR A 80 4.82 -10.29 -2.00
C THR A 80 5.00 -9.04 -1.15
N LEU A 81 4.55 -9.10 0.10
CA LEU A 81 4.74 -7.99 1.04
C LEU A 81 6.22 -7.66 1.24
N GLU A 82 7.10 -8.64 1.10
CA GLU A 82 8.52 -8.45 1.30
C GLU A 82 9.26 -7.93 0.07
N THR A 83 8.59 -7.86 -1.08
CA THR A 83 9.20 -7.37 -2.30
C THR A 83 9.46 -5.88 -2.17
N PRO A 84 10.73 -5.43 -2.22
CA PRO A 84 11.01 -4.02 -2.08
C PRO A 84 10.58 -3.24 -3.32
N TYR A 85 10.16 -1.99 -3.08
CA TYR A 85 9.86 -1.09 -4.18
C TYR A 85 11.15 -0.48 -4.68
N ASP A 86 11.60 -0.91 -5.85
CA ASP A 86 12.82 -0.36 -6.45
C ASP A 86 12.65 -0.22 -7.97
N GLU A 87 13.60 0.48 -8.57
CA GLU A 87 13.53 0.79 -10.00
C GLU A 87 13.64 -0.45 -10.88
N SER A 88 14.41 -1.44 -10.46
CA SER A 88 14.58 -2.63 -11.27
C SER A 88 13.29 -3.44 -11.32
N PHE A 89 12.55 -3.50 -10.20
CA PHE A 89 11.24 -4.15 -10.19
C PHE A 89 10.27 -3.42 -11.13
N ILE A 90 10.24 -2.11 -11.03
CA ILE A 90 9.34 -1.29 -11.86
C ILE A 90 9.69 -1.46 -13.34
N ALA A 91 10.98 -1.47 -13.67
CA ALA A 91 11.41 -1.66 -15.06
C ALA A 91 10.96 -3.01 -15.61
N ARG A 92 11.11 -4.08 -14.81
CA ARG A 92 10.67 -5.42 -15.23
C ARG A 92 9.16 -5.46 -15.44
N LYS A 93 8.38 -4.86 -14.55
CA LYS A 93 6.93 -4.84 -14.68
C LYS A 93 6.50 -4.03 -15.90
N ARG A 94 7.15 -2.91 -16.13
CA ARG A 94 6.85 -2.08 -17.29
C ARG A 94 7.09 -2.84 -18.58
N GLU A 95 8.19 -3.62 -18.65
CA GLU A 95 8.49 -4.42 -19.82
C GLU A 95 7.44 -5.50 -20.07
N VAL A 96 7.02 -6.21 -19.02
CA VAL A 96 5.99 -7.23 -19.13
C VAL A 96 4.68 -6.62 -19.64
N LEU A 97 4.29 -5.51 -19.06
CA LEU A 97 3.05 -4.84 -19.45
C LEU A 97 3.12 -4.33 -20.90
N ARG A 98 4.29 -3.86 -21.31
CA ARG A 98 4.48 -3.40 -22.68
C ARG A 98 4.34 -4.56 -23.67
N GLN A 99 4.90 -5.71 -23.35
CA GLN A 99 4.80 -6.89 -24.20
C GLN A 99 3.36 -7.38 -24.32
N GLU A 100 2.58 -7.19 -23.27
CA GLU A 100 1.17 -7.56 -23.27
C GLU A 100 0.27 -6.47 -23.85
N GLY A 101 0.85 -5.37 -24.29
CA GLY A 101 0.08 -4.25 -24.85
C GLY A 101 -0.61 -3.40 -23.81
N ILE A 102 -0.19 -3.48 -22.55
CA ILE A 102 -0.76 -2.72 -21.45
C ILE A 102 0.20 -1.63 -21.03
N SER A 103 -0.29 -0.40 -20.96
CA SER A 103 0.51 0.72 -20.50
C SER A 103 0.53 0.78 -18.97
N LEU A 104 1.72 0.94 -18.40
CA LEU A 104 1.84 1.12 -16.97
C LEU A 104 1.13 2.41 -16.50
N LEU A 105 1.17 3.44 -17.32
CA LEU A 105 0.43 4.67 -17.05
C LEU A 105 -1.05 4.42 -16.93
N THR A 106 -1.60 3.59 -17.82
CA THR A 106 -3.01 3.24 -17.77
C THR A 106 -3.35 2.54 -16.45
N VAL A 107 -2.46 1.66 -15.99
CA VAL A 107 -2.67 0.97 -14.72
C VAL A 107 -2.66 1.96 -13.56
N HIS A 108 -1.84 3.01 -13.64
CA HIS A 108 -1.74 4.01 -12.57
C HIS A 108 -2.87 5.01 -12.55
N VAL A 109 -3.62 5.11 -13.61
CA VAL A 109 -4.68 6.10 -13.72
C VAL A 109 -5.92 5.74 -12.92
N GLU A 110 -5.91 4.59 -12.43
CA GLU A 110 -7.00 4.34 -11.51
C GLU A 110 -6.98 5.35 -10.41
N PRO A 111 -7.88 5.85 -10.13
CA PRO A 111 -7.91 6.90 -9.35
C PRO A 111 -7.70 7.08 -8.07
N ASP A 112 -6.97 7.23 -8.31
CA ASP A 112 -6.76 7.57 -7.26
C ASP A 112 -6.80 8.70 -6.96
N GLU A 113 -7.09 8.70 -7.74
CA GLU A 113 -7.04 9.42 -7.36
C GLU A 113 -7.49 9.95 -6.88
N ALA A 114 -7.78 9.58 -7.24
CA ALA A 114 -7.84 9.80 -6.60
C ALA A 114 -7.99 9.92 -5.88
N THR A 115 -7.96 9.79 -6.24
CA THR A 115 -7.75 9.80 -5.46
C THR A 115 -7.53 10.15 -4.83
N ILE A 116 -7.53 10.43 -5.13
CA ILE A 116 -7.20 10.68 -4.58
C ILE A 116 -7.24 11.09 -3.95
N HIS A 117 -7.39 11.29 -4.15
CA HIS A 117 -7.27 11.53 -3.60
C HIS A 117 -7.23 11.94 -3.26
#